data_845862d8738cd487591dfcf2d92e4f21
#
_entry.id   845862d8738cd487591dfcf2d92e4f21
#
_cell.length_a   1.000
_cell.length_b   1.000
_cell.length_c   1.000
_cell.angle_alpha   90.00
_cell.angle_beta   90.00
_cell.angle_gamma   90.00
#
_symmetry.space_group_name_H-M   'P 1'
#
loop_
_entity.id
_entity.type
_entity.pdbx_description
1 polymer ?
#
loop_
_entity_poly.entity_id
_entity_poly.type
_entity_poly.pdbx_seq_one_letter_code
_entity_poly.pdbx_strand_id
1 'polypeptide(L)'
;MAKIVIRVIDAYVYINTNNGILFLLLKRSKSKMYEHLWQGVAGKIKKGEKSWETAKRELYEETGLIPKNMFIADHVSKFYEAKDDRINFVPVFGIEVNTKEVVLSDEHCDYKWVTLNKAIDLLVWTGQKKAIKIVNDMILYNDDRMRWSKIEL
;
A
#
# COMPACT_ATOMS: atom_id res chain seq x y z
N MET A 1 -12.21 19.19 19.22
CA MET A 1 -12.74 18.85 17.86
C MET A 1 -11.64 18.18 17.07
N ALA A 2 -11.93 17.04 16.46
CA ALA A 2 -10.97 16.29 15.66
C ALA A 2 -10.48 17.11 14.46
N LYS A 3 -9.18 17.00 14.16
CA LYS A 3 -8.58 17.61 12.99
C LYS A 3 -8.48 16.58 11.86
N ILE A 4 -8.64 17.04 10.63
CA ILE A 4 -8.38 16.23 9.44
C ILE A 4 -6.92 16.38 9.05
N VAL A 5 -6.21 15.26 8.89
CA VAL A 5 -4.80 15.26 8.54
C VAL A 5 -4.51 14.26 7.42
N ILE A 6 -3.47 14.55 6.64
CA ILE A 6 -2.93 13.66 5.61
C ILE A 6 -1.47 13.45 5.95
N ARG A 7 -1.13 12.31 6.57
CA ARG A 7 0.20 12.07 7.13
C ARG A 7 0.87 10.83 6.59
N VAL A 8 0.10 9.86 6.17
CA VAL A 8 0.58 8.54 5.76
C VAL A 8 -0.03 8.13 4.44
N ILE A 9 0.62 7.23 3.75
CA ILE A 9 0.11 6.60 2.53
C ILE A 9 0.06 5.08 2.70
N ASP A 10 -0.77 4.44 1.88
CA ASP A 10 -0.76 3.00 1.67
C ASP A 10 -0.48 2.71 0.20
N ALA A 11 0.32 1.69 -0.07
CA ALA A 11 0.56 1.23 -1.43
C ALA A 11 0.42 -0.29 -1.48
N TYR A 12 -0.35 -0.78 -2.45
CA TYR A 12 -0.51 -2.20 -2.70
C TYR A 12 0.34 -2.58 -3.89
N VAL A 13 1.39 -3.34 -3.60
CA VAL A 13 2.41 -3.77 -4.56
C VAL A 13 1.98 -5.08 -5.18
N TYR A 14 2.04 -5.18 -6.49
CA TYR A 14 1.62 -6.39 -7.19
C TYR A 14 2.59 -6.76 -8.30
N ILE A 15 2.51 -8.03 -8.69
CA ILE A 15 3.23 -8.57 -9.84
C ILE A 15 2.25 -9.40 -10.67
N ASN A 16 2.33 -9.25 -11.99
CA ASN A 16 1.60 -10.08 -12.92
C ASN A 16 2.37 -11.39 -13.14
N THR A 17 1.70 -12.51 -12.94
CA THR A 17 2.25 -13.84 -13.20
C THR A 17 1.39 -14.56 -14.23
N ASN A 18 1.89 -15.68 -14.76
CA ASN A 18 1.12 -16.54 -15.67
C ASN A 18 -0.17 -17.09 -15.02
N ASN A 19 -0.19 -17.14 -13.68
CA ASN A 19 -1.33 -17.63 -12.90
C ASN A 19 -2.18 -16.51 -12.29
N GLY A 20 -1.95 -15.27 -12.70
CA GLY A 20 -2.69 -14.09 -12.24
C GLY A 20 -1.86 -13.15 -11.40
N ILE A 21 -2.55 -12.24 -10.73
CA ILE A 21 -1.95 -11.16 -9.93
C ILE A 21 -1.63 -11.68 -8.54
N LEU A 22 -0.41 -11.40 -8.07
CA LEU A 22 -0.03 -11.59 -6.68
C LEU A 22 0.26 -10.24 -6.03
N PHE A 23 -0.21 -10.08 -4.80
CA PHE A 23 0.05 -8.89 -3.98
C PHE A 23 1.11 -9.18 -2.92
N LEU A 24 1.95 -8.19 -2.66
CA LEU A 24 2.96 -8.26 -1.61
C LEU A 24 2.36 -7.76 -0.29
N LEU A 25 2.43 -8.60 0.73
CA LEU A 25 2.14 -8.18 2.10
C LEU A 25 3.38 -8.30 2.96
N LEU A 26 3.54 -7.36 3.88
CA LEU A 26 4.65 -7.27 4.81
C LEU A 26 4.12 -7.45 6.24
N LYS A 27 4.85 -8.21 7.05
CA LYS A 27 4.49 -8.43 8.45
C LYS A 27 5.31 -7.51 9.36
N ARG A 28 4.63 -6.71 10.18
CA ARG A 28 5.29 -5.78 11.09
C ARG A 28 6.13 -6.51 12.13
N SER A 29 7.30 -5.94 12.43
CA SER A 29 8.23 -6.49 13.41
C SER A 29 7.68 -6.41 14.83
N LYS A 30 8.16 -7.29 15.70
CA LYS A 30 7.75 -7.40 17.11
C LYS A 30 7.91 -6.09 17.89
N SER A 31 8.92 -5.28 17.58
CA SER A 31 9.22 -4.04 18.29
C SER A 31 8.39 -2.83 17.83
N LYS A 32 7.51 -3.01 16.85
CA LYS A 32 6.71 -1.93 16.26
C LYS A 32 5.28 -1.96 16.78
N MET A 33 4.60 -0.79 16.75
CA MET A 33 3.16 -0.71 16.99
C MET A 33 2.44 -1.65 16.01
N TYR A 34 1.38 -2.31 16.48
CA TYR A 34 0.66 -3.35 15.73
C TYR A 34 1.59 -4.48 15.29
N GLU A 35 2.41 -4.97 16.21
CA GLU A 35 3.35 -6.08 15.94
C GLU A 35 2.63 -7.27 15.29
N HIS A 36 3.33 -7.92 14.33
CA HIS A 36 2.84 -9.08 13.59
C HIS A 36 1.60 -8.83 12.71
N LEU A 37 1.17 -7.57 12.55
CA LEU A 37 0.11 -7.22 11.62
C LEU A 37 0.64 -7.29 10.18
N TRP A 38 -0.15 -7.92 9.30
CA TRP A 38 0.11 -7.89 7.86
C TRP A 38 -0.43 -6.61 7.25
N GLN A 39 0.32 -6.02 6.34
CA GLN A 39 -0.05 -4.77 5.67
C GLN A 39 0.61 -4.67 4.29
N GLY A 40 0.15 -3.71 3.46
CA GLY A 40 0.88 -3.29 2.28
C GLY A 40 2.08 -2.43 2.66
N VAL A 41 2.67 -1.77 1.68
CA VAL A 41 3.69 -0.74 1.93
C VAL A 41 2.98 0.49 2.50
N ALA A 42 3.50 1.03 3.57
CA ALA A 42 2.94 2.20 4.24
C ALA A 42 4.04 3.07 4.81
N GLY A 43 3.78 4.36 4.95
CA GLY A 43 4.78 5.23 5.55
C GLY A 43 4.33 6.67 5.66
N LYS A 44 5.13 7.45 6.38
CA LYS A 44 4.86 8.85 6.67
C LYS A 44 5.36 9.76 5.54
N ILE A 45 4.52 10.70 5.16
CA ILE A 45 4.87 11.74 4.17
C ILE A 45 5.85 12.71 4.82
N LYS A 46 7.02 12.89 4.20
CA LYS A 46 8.02 13.85 4.65
C LYS A 46 7.68 15.26 4.17
N LYS A 47 8.16 16.27 4.90
CA LYS A 47 7.96 17.67 4.51
C LYS A 47 8.45 17.92 3.09
N GLY A 48 7.59 18.53 2.27
CA GLY A 48 7.88 18.85 0.88
C GLY A 48 7.72 17.68 -0.10
N GLU A 49 7.42 16.50 0.40
CA GLU A 49 7.22 15.29 -0.41
C GLU A 49 5.77 15.18 -0.86
N LYS A 50 5.55 14.85 -2.11
CA LYS A 50 4.21 14.48 -2.60
C LYS A 50 3.88 13.06 -2.14
N SER A 51 2.60 12.77 -1.93
CA SER A 51 2.19 11.45 -1.44
C SER A 51 2.66 10.29 -2.34
N TRP A 52 2.62 10.46 -3.66
CA TRP A 52 3.12 9.41 -4.57
C TRP A 52 4.65 9.24 -4.51
N GLU A 53 5.38 10.32 -4.21
CA GLU A 53 6.83 10.23 -3.98
C GLU A 53 7.13 9.45 -2.70
N THR A 54 6.32 9.65 -1.66
CA THR A 54 6.39 8.86 -0.43
C THR A 54 6.20 7.37 -0.72
N ALA A 55 5.20 7.03 -1.54
CA ALA A 55 4.94 5.64 -1.89
C ALA A 55 6.14 4.99 -2.59
N LYS A 56 6.77 5.70 -3.52
CA LYS A 56 8.00 5.22 -4.18
C LYS A 56 9.15 5.04 -3.19
N ARG A 57 9.36 6.00 -2.33
CA ARG A 57 10.45 5.97 -1.34
C ARG A 57 10.26 4.83 -0.35
N GLU A 58 9.05 4.69 0.20
CA GLU A 58 8.74 3.64 1.17
C GLU A 58 8.82 2.24 0.53
N LEU A 59 8.40 2.09 -0.72
CA LEU A 59 8.59 0.84 -1.45
C LEU A 59 10.06 0.43 -1.44
N TYR A 60 10.95 1.34 -1.80
CA TYR A 60 12.38 1.04 -1.83
C TYR A 60 12.95 0.78 -0.44
N GLU A 61 12.62 1.62 0.55
CA GLU A 61 13.13 1.48 1.92
C GLU A 61 12.67 0.17 2.57
N GLU A 62 11.42 -0.22 2.36
CA GLU A 62 10.83 -1.40 3.00
C GLU A 62 11.13 -2.71 2.27
N THR A 63 11.39 -2.67 0.97
CA THR A 63 11.46 -3.90 0.15
C THR A 63 12.65 -3.98 -0.80
N GLY A 64 13.33 -2.88 -1.06
CA GLY A 64 14.37 -2.81 -2.09
C GLY A 64 13.84 -2.78 -3.53
N LEU A 65 12.51 -2.85 -3.70
CA LEU A 65 11.89 -2.87 -5.03
C LEU A 65 11.76 -1.46 -5.61
N ILE A 66 11.70 -1.41 -6.93
CA ILE A 66 11.42 -0.18 -7.68
C ILE A 66 10.17 -0.38 -8.54
N PRO A 67 9.36 0.67 -8.76
CA PRO A 67 8.14 0.51 -9.53
C PRO A 67 8.42 0.34 -11.03
N LYS A 68 7.70 -0.60 -11.64
CA LYS A 68 7.57 -0.70 -13.10
C LYS A 68 6.48 0.24 -13.59
N ASN A 69 5.33 0.21 -12.94
CA ASN A 69 4.19 1.10 -13.16
C ASN A 69 3.60 1.48 -11.82
N MET A 70 2.97 2.65 -11.77
CA MET A 70 2.33 3.14 -10.56
C MET A 70 1.07 3.91 -10.94
N PHE A 71 0.03 3.76 -10.13
CA PHE A 71 -1.22 4.50 -10.34
C PHE A 71 -1.86 4.88 -9.00
N ILE A 72 -2.72 5.92 -9.06
CA ILE A 72 -3.52 6.35 -7.94
C ILE A 72 -4.76 5.46 -7.87
N ALA A 73 -5.02 4.84 -6.73
CA ALA A 73 -6.27 4.10 -6.54
C ALA A 73 -7.46 5.07 -6.51
N ASP A 74 -8.57 4.64 -7.09
CA ASP A 74 -9.85 5.36 -7.04
C ASP A 74 -10.46 5.22 -5.64
N HIS A 75 -9.69 5.61 -4.62
CA HIS A 75 -10.05 5.45 -3.22
C HIS A 75 -9.07 6.20 -2.32
N VAL A 76 -9.61 6.79 -1.27
CA VAL A 76 -8.84 7.33 -0.14
C VAL A 76 -9.34 6.64 1.11
N SER A 77 -8.46 5.97 1.85
CA SER A 77 -8.80 5.37 3.13
C SER A 77 -8.85 6.43 4.22
N LYS A 78 -9.60 6.15 5.28
CA LYS A 78 -9.71 7.08 6.41
C LYS A 78 -9.87 6.31 7.72
N PHE A 79 -9.29 6.86 8.80
CA PHE A 79 -9.48 6.31 10.13
C PHE A 79 -9.33 7.39 11.20
N TYR A 80 -10.02 7.18 12.32
CA TYR A 80 -9.93 8.05 13.50
C TYR A 80 -8.84 7.55 14.45
N GLU A 81 -8.07 8.49 14.96
CA GLU A 81 -6.99 8.23 15.91
C GLU A 81 -7.30 9.02 17.20
N ALA A 82 -7.69 8.28 18.24
CA ALA A 82 -8.17 8.88 19.50
C ALA A 82 -7.07 9.61 20.27
N LYS A 83 -5.84 9.08 20.26
CA LYS A 83 -4.72 9.66 21.01
C LYS A 83 -4.49 11.12 20.66
N ASP A 84 -4.52 11.46 19.40
CA ASP A 84 -4.27 12.80 18.89
C ASP A 84 -5.54 13.51 18.43
N ASP A 85 -6.70 12.88 18.65
CA ASP A 85 -8.03 13.39 18.25
C ASP A 85 -8.02 13.89 16.80
N ARG A 86 -7.75 12.98 15.86
CA ARG A 86 -7.65 13.34 14.44
C ARG A 86 -8.21 12.27 13.52
N ILE A 87 -8.68 12.70 12.37
CA ILE A 87 -9.09 11.83 11.27
C ILE A 87 -7.98 11.87 10.22
N ASN A 88 -7.41 10.70 9.89
CA ASN A 88 -6.40 10.56 8.86
C ASN A 88 -7.07 10.21 7.53
N PHE A 89 -6.78 10.98 6.49
CA PHE A 89 -7.02 10.56 5.12
C PHE A 89 -5.73 9.96 4.58
N VAL A 90 -5.85 8.78 3.96
CA VAL A 90 -4.71 8.00 3.49
C VAL A 90 -4.81 7.81 1.98
N PRO A 91 -4.00 8.52 1.18
CA PRO A 91 -3.91 8.26 -0.26
C PRO A 91 -3.44 6.82 -0.49
N VAL A 92 -4.04 6.15 -1.49
CA VAL A 92 -3.77 4.76 -1.81
C VAL A 92 -3.23 4.65 -3.23
N PHE A 93 -2.20 3.82 -3.40
CA PHE A 93 -1.54 3.60 -4.69
C PHE A 93 -1.46 2.11 -5.02
N GLY A 94 -1.50 1.81 -6.31
CA GLY A 94 -1.14 0.50 -6.83
C GLY A 94 0.24 0.59 -7.49
N ILE A 95 1.13 -0.36 -7.20
CA ILE A 95 2.48 -0.36 -7.74
C ILE A 95 2.82 -1.72 -8.33
N GLU A 96 3.06 -1.75 -9.63
CA GLU A 96 3.55 -2.95 -10.30
C GLU A 96 5.07 -3.05 -10.20
N VAL A 97 5.57 -4.24 -9.93
CA VAL A 97 7.01 -4.53 -9.90
C VAL A 97 7.37 -5.70 -10.82
N ASN A 98 8.65 -5.83 -11.17
CA ASN A 98 9.15 -6.84 -12.10
C ASN A 98 9.71 -8.09 -11.44
N THR A 99 9.94 -8.06 -10.12
CA THR A 99 10.57 -9.15 -9.41
C THR A 99 9.91 -9.36 -8.06
N LYS A 100 9.96 -10.60 -7.58
CA LYS A 100 9.47 -10.97 -6.24
C LYS A 100 10.57 -10.90 -5.17
N GLU A 101 11.78 -10.53 -5.53
CA GLU A 101 12.90 -10.49 -4.58
C GLU A 101 12.77 -9.29 -3.65
N VAL A 102 12.52 -9.56 -2.36
CA VAL A 102 12.31 -8.56 -1.33
C VAL A 102 13.46 -8.60 -0.33
N VAL A 103 14.02 -7.42 -0.05
CA VAL A 103 14.99 -7.23 1.03
C VAL A 103 14.33 -6.37 2.09
N LEU A 104 13.94 -6.99 3.20
CA LEU A 104 13.21 -6.31 4.28
C LEU A 104 14.10 -5.35 5.07
N SER A 105 13.51 -4.21 5.48
CA SER A 105 14.07 -3.36 6.51
C SER A 105 13.71 -3.91 7.89
N ASP A 106 14.22 -3.28 8.96
CA ASP A 106 13.94 -3.68 10.35
C ASP A 106 12.47 -3.49 10.76
N GLU A 107 11.70 -2.74 10.00
CA GLU A 107 10.28 -2.49 10.29
C GLU A 107 9.40 -3.72 10.07
N HIS A 108 9.85 -4.66 9.26
CA HIS A 108 9.10 -5.87 8.92
C HIS A 108 9.96 -7.11 9.12
N CYS A 109 9.34 -8.20 9.59
CA CYS A 109 10.02 -9.46 9.89
C CYS A 109 9.72 -10.58 8.90
N ASP A 110 8.73 -10.41 8.03
CA ASP A 110 8.34 -11.41 7.03
C ASP A 110 7.60 -10.74 5.87
N TYR A 111 7.49 -11.43 4.76
CA TYR A 111 6.70 -11.01 3.61
C TYR A 111 6.08 -12.23 2.91
N LYS A 112 5.00 -11.96 2.19
CA LYS A 112 4.32 -12.97 1.36
C LYS A 112 3.83 -12.35 0.07
N TRP A 113 3.94 -13.12 -1.00
CA TRP A 113 3.25 -12.84 -2.26
C TRP A 113 1.99 -13.71 -2.28
N VAL A 114 0.82 -13.09 -2.30
CA VAL A 114 -0.46 -13.79 -2.11
C VAL A 114 -1.50 -13.33 -3.13
N THR A 115 -2.49 -14.19 -3.34
CA THR A 115 -3.69 -13.82 -4.12
C THR A 115 -4.49 -12.75 -3.40
N LEU A 116 -5.41 -12.08 -4.12
CA LEU A 116 -6.32 -11.11 -3.51
C LEU A 116 -7.10 -11.70 -2.34
N ASN A 117 -7.66 -12.90 -2.50
CA ASN A 117 -8.47 -13.53 -1.45
C ASN A 117 -7.64 -13.79 -0.20
N LYS A 118 -6.42 -14.25 -0.36
CA LYS A 118 -5.53 -14.48 0.78
C LYS A 118 -5.09 -13.16 1.43
N ALA A 119 -4.86 -12.12 0.64
CA ALA A 119 -4.53 -10.79 1.16
C ALA A 119 -5.68 -10.26 2.04
N ILE A 120 -6.92 -10.40 1.58
CA ILE A 120 -8.10 -9.97 2.35
C ILE A 120 -8.21 -10.72 3.67
N ASP A 121 -7.89 -12.02 3.69
CA ASP A 121 -7.88 -12.80 4.93
C ASP A 121 -6.80 -12.35 5.92
N LEU A 122 -5.64 -11.93 5.41
CA LEU A 122 -4.51 -11.52 6.24
C LEU A 122 -4.62 -10.08 6.74
N LEU A 123 -5.19 -9.17 5.94
CA LEU A 123 -5.39 -7.78 6.33
C LEU A 123 -6.49 -7.70 7.40
N VAL A 124 -6.28 -6.86 8.40
CA VAL A 124 -7.21 -6.74 9.53
C VAL A 124 -8.24 -5.65 9.31
N TRP A 125 -7.80 -4.49 8.82
CA TRP A 125 -8.65 -3.29 8.75
C TRP A 125 -9.56 -3.31 7.52
N THR A 126 -10.83 -3.04 7.73
CA THR A 126 -11.84 -2.98 6.66
C THR A 126 -11.43 -2.03 5.53
N GLY A 127 -10.88 -0.87 5.87
CA GLY A 127 -10.42 0.11 4.88
C GLY A 127 -9.32 -0.44 3.98
N GLN A 128 -8.39 -1.21 4.52
CA GLN A 128 -7.33 -1.85 3.75
C GLN A 128 -7.87 -2.96 2.84
N LYS A 129 -8.78 -3.78 3.36
CA LYS A 129 -9.46 -4.81 2.55
C LYS A 129 -10.19 -4.20 1.36
N LYS A 130 -10.91 -3.11 1.60
CA LYS A 130 -11.62 -2.36 0.56
C LYS A 130 -10.66 -1.75 -0.45
N ALA A 131 -9.58 -1.15 0.01
CA ALA A 131 -8.59 -0.50 -0.84
C ALA A 131 -7.90 -1.49 -1.78
N ILE A 132 -7.48 -2.65 -1.29
CA ILE A 132 -6.80 -3.65 -2.13
C ILE A 132 -7.76 -4.25 -3.17
N LYS A 133 -9.05 -4.40 -2.85
CA LYS A 133 -10.07 -4.81 -3.81
C LYS A 133 -10.20 -3.80 -4.96
N ILE A 134 -10.22 -2.52 -4.63
CA ILE A 134 -10.32 -1.44 -5.63
C ILE A 134 -9.08 -1.43 -6.52
N VAL A 135 -7.89 -1.57 -5.96
CA VAL A 135 -6.65 -1.68 -6.72
C VAL A 135 -6.72 -2.87 -7.69
N ASN A 136 -7.16 -4.03 -7.20
CA ASN A 136 -7.30 -5.23 -8.02
C ASN A 136 -8.29 -5.02 -9.18
N ASP A 137 -9.44 -4.42 -8.91
CA ASP A 137 -10.45 -4.14 -9.93
C ASP A 137 -9.91 -3.19 -11.01
N MET A 138 -9.16 -2.17 -10.62
CA MET A 138 -8.54 -1.25 -11.58
C MET A 138 -7.55 -1.96 -12.48
N ILE A 139 -6.78 -2.91 -11.95
CA ILE A 139 -5.83 -3.71 -12.74
C ILE A 139 -6.59 -4.61 -13.73
N LEU A 140 -7.62 -5.31 -13.26
CA LEU A 140 -8.37 -6.29 -14.08
C LEU A 140 -9.19 -5.63 -15.17
N TYR A 141 -9.93 -4.57 -14.84
CA TYR A 141 -10.77 -3.87 -15.83
C TYR A 141 -9.95 -3.02 -16.78
N ASN A 142 -8.86 -2.43 -16.30
CA ASN A 142 -7.95 -1.59 -17.09
C ASN A 142 -8.71 -0.59 -17.97
N ASP A 143 -9.70 0.07 -17.37
CA ASP A 143 -10.60 1.03 -18.02
C ASP A 143 -10.06 2.46 -17.94
N ASP A 144 -10.93 3.44 -18.16
CA ASP A 144 -10.57 4.86 -18.12
C ASP A 144 -10.00 5.29 -16.76
N ARG A 145 -10.45 4.68 -15.66
CA ARG A 145 -9.90 4.99 -14.33
C ARG A 145 -8.40 4.73 -14.29
N MET A 146 -7.97 3.57 -14.80
CA MET A 146 -6.55 3.22 -14.86
C MET A 146 -5.79 4.19 -15.75
N ARG A 147 -6.33 4.49 -16.94
CA ARG A 147 -5.68 5.37 -17.91
C ARG A 147 -5.41 6.76 -17.33
N TRP A 148 -6.39 7.33 -16.59
CA TRP A 148 -6.27 8.67 -16.02
C TRP A 148 -5.58 8.71 -14.66
N SER A 149 -5.35 7.55 -14.04
CA SER A 149 -4.73 7.44 -12.71
C SER A 149 -3.25 7.08 -12.74
N LYS A 150 -2.68 6.79 -13.91
CA LYS A 150 -1.26 6.46 -14.04
C LYS A 150 -0.39 7.64 -13.64
N ILE A 151 0.68 7.32 -12.92
CA ILE A 151 1.70 8.29 -12.52
C ILE A 151 2.89 8.09 -13.44
N GLU A 152 3.37 9.18 -14.05
CA GLU A 152 4.60 9.17 -14.83
C GLU A 152 5.78 9.15 -13.85
N LEU A 153 6.61 8.12 -14.00
CA LEU A 153 7.76 7.90 -13.12
C LEU A 153 9.03 8.56 -13.62
#